data_21f2c438056da112ce2fe6f19a04c1fe
#
_entry.id   21f2c438056da112ce2fe6f19a04c1fe
#
_cell.length_a   1.000
_cell.length_b   1.000
_cell.length_c   1.000
_cell.angle_alpha   90.00
_cell.angle_beta   90.00
_cell.angle_gamma   90.00
#
_symmetry.space_group_name_H-M   'P 1'
#
loop_
_entity.id
_entity.type
_entity.pdbx_description
1 polymer ?
#
loop_
_entity_poly.entity_id
_entity_poly.type
_entity_poly.pdbx_seq_one_letter_code
_entity_poly.pdbx_strand_id
1 'polypeptide(L)'
;IASEDQLLESRRAMIPDDTDCRDLWVFGYGSLIYNPIIAHEQRLIARIHGYHRRFCLWTQIGRGSPECPGLVLSLDRGGSCVGVGFKLQPDTAIAELDLLWRREMMTLAYNARWLRLHTDDGIKRGLAFVANPRRPAYAPSMPFKDLVTTVATAIGFNGPCHDYLFDT
;
A
#
# COMPACT_ATOMS: atom_id res chain seq x y z
N ILE A 1 -2.91 -12.43 11.64
CA ILE A 1 -3.55 -11.12 11.80
C ILE A 1 -2.93 -10.45 13.03
N ALA A 2 -2.53 -9.20 12.91
CA ALA A 2 -2.02 -8.41 14.03
C ALA A 2 -3.18 -7.96 14.95
N SER A 3 -2.92 -7.88 16.28
CA SER A 3 -3.86 -7.26 17.21
C SER A 3 -3.82 -5.72 17.11
N GLU A 4 -4.83 -5.04 17.64
CA GLU A 4 -4.86 -3.57 17.70
C GLU A 4 -3.64 -3.01 18.43
N ASP A 5 -3.24 -3.61 19.55
CA ASP A 5 -2.07 -3.18 20.31
C ASP A 5 -0.78 -3.34 19.51
N GLN A 6 -0.63 -4.44 18.76
CA GLN A 6 0.51 -4.67 17.88
C GLN A 6 0.57 -3.65 16.73
N LEU A 7 -0.59 -3.30 16.16
CA LEU A 7 -0.69 -2.28 15.11
C LEU A 7 -0.26 -0.92 15.65
N LEU A 8 -0.80 -0.52 16.80
CA LEU A 8 -0.50 0.75 17.44
C LEU A 8 0.99 0.83 17.85
N GLU A 9 1.52 -0.23 18.46
CA GLU A 9 2.94 -0.30 18.84
C GLU A 9 3.85 -0.19 17.60
N SER A 10 3.54 -0.90 16.52
CA SER A 10 4.34 -0.86 15.28
C SER A 10 4.27 0.50 14.58
N ARG A 11 3.11 1.19 14.63
CA ARG A 11 2.98 2.56 14.13
C ARG A 11 3.80 3.53 14.98
N ARG A 12 3.70 3.46 16.30
CA ARG A 12 4.47 4.31 17.23
C ARG A 12 5.97 4.11 17.11
N ALA A 13 6.42 2.87 16.88
CA ALA A 13 7.83 2.59 16.63
C ALA A 13 8.35 3.24 15.34
N MET A 14 7.50 3.39 14.32
CA MET A 14 7.85 4.03 13.05
C MET A 14 7.63 5.55 13.07
N ILE A 15 6.54 6.00 13.70
CA ILE A 15 6.09 7.39 13.79
C ILE A 15 5.55 7.59 15.22
N PRO A 16 6.37 8.12 16.16
CA PRO A 16 5.91 8.46 17.51
C PRO A 16 4.74 9.45 17.50
N ASP A 17 3.94 9.45 18.58
CA ASP A 17 2.74 10.31 18.69
C ASP A 17 3.10 11.81 18.73
N ASP A 18 4.30 12.16 19.14
CA ASP A 18 4.85 13.52 19.20
C ASP A 18 5.59 13.94 17.92
N THR A 19 5.50 13.15 16.84
CA THR A 19 6.12 13.47 15.56
C THR A 19 5.58 14.79 15.00
N ASP A 20 6.48 15.66 14.54
CA ASP A 20 6.09 16.82 13.74
C ASP A 20 5.49 16.40 12.40
N CYS A 21 4.19 16.53 12.25
CA CYS A 21 3.43 16.09 11.09
C CYS A 21 3.30 17.14 9.99
N ARG A 22 3.93 18.35 10.12
CA ARG A 22 3.80 19.44 9.15
C ARG A 22 4.27 19.10 7.74
N ASP A 23 5.16 18.12 7.58
CA ASP A 23 5.62 17.65 6.26
C ASP A 23 5.59 16.12 6.19
N LEU A 24 4.50 15.50 6.64
CA LEU A 24 4.33 14.07 6.62
C LEU A 24 3.56 13.63 5.37
N TRP A 25 4.22 12.80 4.56
CA TRP A 25 3.68 12.30 3.30
C TRP A 25 3.42 10.80 3.33
N VAL A 26 2.40 10.37 2.60
CA VAL A 26 2.10 8.95 2.32
C VAL A 26 2.14 8.73 0.82
N PHE A 27 2.77 7.65 0.37
CA PHE A 27 2.84 7.28 -1.04
C PHE A 27 1.78 6.24 -1.38
N GLY A 28 0.85 6.61 -2.26
CA GLY A 28 -0.15 5.75 -2.85
C GLY A 28 0.28 5.25 -4.24
N TYR A 29 0.13 3.96 -4.47
CA TYR A 29 0.50 3.32 -5.75
C TYR A 29 -0.57 2.32 -6.24
N GLY A 30 -1.61 2.08 -5.49
CA GLY A 30 -2.72 1.16 -5.74
C GLY A 30 -4.04 1.82 -5.33
N SER A 31 -4.85 1.12 -4.54
CA SER A 31 -6.18 1.58 -4.14
C SER A 31 -6.21 2.95 -3.45
N LEU A 32 -5.13 3.39 -2.82
CA LEU A 32 -5.03 4.76 -2.28
C LEU A 32 -5.11 5.86 -3.34
N ILE A 33 -4.83 5.55 -4.62
CA ILE A 33 -4.89 6.54 -5.69
C ILE A 33 -6.34 6.96 -5.96
N TYR A 34 -7.26 5.99 -6.04
CA TYR A 34 -8.67 6.22 -6.35
C TYR A 34 -9.58 6.22 -5.12
N ASN A 35 -9.12 5.64 -4.01
CA ASN A 35 -9.84 5.63 -2.73
C ASN A 35 -8.89 5.99 -1.58
N PRO A 36 -8.41 7.23 -1.50
CA PRO A 36 -7.62 7.71 -0.38
C PRO A 36 -8.55 7.81 0.84
N ILE A 37 -8.34 6.93 1.81
CA ILE A 37 -9.12 6.92 3.07
C ILE A 37 -8.60 7.94 4.09
N ILE A 38 -7.52 8.65 3.74
CA ILE A 38 -6.79 9.58 4.61
C ILE A 38 -7.09 11.03 4.22
N ALA A 39 -7.37 11.87 5.21
CA ALA A 39 -7.47 13.31 5.01
C ALA A 39 -6.09 13.87 4.66
N HIS A 40 -6.01 14.64 3.60
CA HIS A 40 -4.78 15.22 3.09
C HIS A 40 -4.99 16.66 2.62
N GLU A 41 -3.97 17.48 2.78
CA GLU A 41 -4.00 18.89 2.34
C GLU A 41 -3.40 19.12 0.95
N GLN A 42 -2.54 18.18 0.50
CA GLN A 42 -1.88 18.25 -0.80
C GLN A 42 -1.74 16.87 -1.44
N ARG A 43 -1.81 16.85 -2.77
CA ARG A 43 -1.65 15.65 -3.60
C ARG A 43 -0.71 15.97 -4.75
N LEU A 44 0.38 15.22 -4.90
CA LEU A 44 1.37 15.40 -5.97
C LEU A 44 1.66 14.07 -6.66
N ILE A 45 1.92 14.13 -7.97
CA ILE A 45 2.53 13.00 -8.67
C ILE A 45 3.95 12.82 -8.12
N ALA A 46 4.29 11.59 -7.78
CA ALA A 46 5.57 11.25 -7.19
C ALA A 46 6.18 10.01 -7.83
N ARG A 47 7.49 10.00 -8.00
CA ARG A 47 8.26 8.82 -8.40
C ARG A 47 9.12 8.35 -7.25
N ILE A 48 9.11 7.05 -7.01
CA ILE A 48 10.04 6.38 -6.12
C ILE A 48 11.01 5.50 -6.90
N HIS A 49 12.17 5.23 -6.33
CA HIS A 49 13.18 4.32 -6.86
C HIS A 49 13.46 3.18 -5.86
N GLY A 50 13.94 2.05 -6.37
CA GLY A 50 14.24 0.86 -5.58
C GLY A 50 13.03 -0.06 -5.34
N TYR A 51 11.85 0.33 -5.85
CA TYR A 51 10.63 -0.47 -5.84
C TYR A 51 9.84 -0.25 -7.13
N HIS A 52 9.19 -1.30 -7.60
CA HIS A 52 8.26 -1.26 -8.73
C HIS A 52 6.91 -1.86 -8.34
N ARG A 53 5.86 -1.45 -9.01
CA ARG A 53 4.50 -1.95 -8.81
C ARG A 53 4.29 -3.22 -9.61
N ARG A 54 3.82 -4.30 -8.95
CA ARG A 54 3.37 -5.52 -9.60
C ARG A 54 2.31 -6.26 -8.77
N PHE A 55 1.60 -7.17 -9.38
CA PHE A 55 0.76 -8.12 -8.67
C PHE A 55 1.65 -9.13 -7.93
N CYS A 56 1.78 -8.96 -6.63
CA CYS A 56 2.68 -9.78 -5.81
C CYS A 56 2.15 -10.11 -4.40
N LEU A 57 0.88 -9.86 -4.16
CA LEU A 57 0.24 -10.28 -2.92
C LEU A 57 -1.04 -11.06 -3.21
N TRP A 58 -1.10 -12.29 -2.70
CA TRP A 58 -2.33 -13.08 -2.68
C TRP A 58 -3.35 -12.47 -1.75
N THR A 59 -4.61 -12.47 -2.18
CA THR A 59 -5.75 -12.07 -1.38
C THR A 59 -6.86 -13.11 -1.46
N GLN A 60 -7.45 -13.42 -0.29
CA GLN A 60 -8.56 -14.36 -0.14
C GLN A 60 -9.84 -13.66 0.38
N ILE A 61 -9.81 -12.34 0.49
CA ILE A 61 -10.92 -11.58 1.09
C ILE A 61 -11.41 -10.50 0.12
N GLY A 62 -10.56 -9.57 -0.28
CA GLY A 62 -10.97 -8.39 -1.05
C GLY A 62 -11.31 -8.69 -2.51
N ARG A 63 -10.33 -9.16 -3.26
CA ARG A 63 -10.41 -9.42 -4.71
C ARG A 63 -10.18 -10.89 -5.05
N GLY A 64 -10.49 -11.79 -4.10
CA GLY A 64 -10.41 -13.24 -4.22
C GLY A 64 -11.15 -13.89 -3.07
N SER A 65 -11.25 -15.23 -3.10
CA SER A 65 -11.80 -16.06 -2.03
C SER A 65 -10.80 -17.14 -1.63
N PRO A 66 -11.02 -17.88 -0.53
CA PRO A 66 -10.19 -19.04 -0.18
C PRO A 66 -10.11 -20.09 -1.28
N GLU A 67 -11.19 -20.30 -2.03
CA GLU A 67 -11.32 -21.29 -3.12
C GLU A 67 -10.70 -20.77 -4.43
N CYS A 68 -10.72 -19.46 -4.63
CA CYS A 68 -10.16 -18.79 -5.80
C CYS A 68 -9.41 -17.51 -5.37
N PRO A 69 -8.19 -17.65 -4.86
CA PRO A 69 -7.39 -16.50 -4.42
C PRO A 69 -7.10 -15.54 -5.58
N GLY A 70 -7.24 -14.25 -5.32
CA GLY A 70 -6.87 -13.20 -6.26
C GLY A 70 -5.49 -12.64 -5.98
N LEU A 71 -5.07 -11.70 -6.80
CA LEU A 71 -3.82 -10.96 -6.64
C LEU A 71 -4.08 -9.46 -6.53
N VAL A 72 -3.34 -8.79 -5.67
CA VAL A 72 -3.32 -7.33 -5.58
C VAL A 72 -1.93 -6.78 -5.81
N LEU A 73 -1.90 -5.53 -6.26
CA LEU A 73 -0.66 -4.78 -6.49
C LEU A 73 0.03 -4.46 -5.18
N SER A 74 1.34 -4.60 -5.19
CA SER A 74 2.20 -4.04 -4.15
C SER A 74 3.53 -3.57 -4.75
N LEU A 75 4.30 -2.88 -3.93
CA LEU A 75 5.66 -2.49 -4.25
C LEU A 75 6.60 -3.65 -3.94
N ASP A 76 7.23 -4.16 -4.97
CA ASP A 76 8.29 -5.16 -4.87
C ASP A 76 9.66 -4.54 -5.16
N ARG A 77 10.74 -5.16 -4.70
CA ARG A 77 12.09 -4.62 -4.80
C ARG A 77 12.55 -4.47 -6.24
N GLY A 78 13.30 -3.40 -6.49
CA GLY A 78 13.91 -3.06 -7.78
C GLY A 78 13.09 -2.08 -8.61
N GLY A 79 13.72 -1.47 -9.60
CA GLY A 79 13.06 -0.55 -10.52
C GLY A 79 12.60 0.77 -9.92
N SER A 80 11.48 1.26 -10.44
CA SER A 80 10.83 2.50 -9.98
C SER A 80 9.31 2.41 -10.13
N CYS A 81 8.59 3.26 -9.41
CA CYS A 81 7.14 3.36 -9.51
C CYS A 81 6.72 4.84 -9.52
N VAL A 82 5.79 5.18 -10.40
CA VAL A 82 5.07 6.45 -10.36
C VAL A 82 3.75 6.22 -9.64
N GLY A 83 3.46 7.09 -8.69
CA GLY A 83 2.23 7.06 -7.89
C GLY A 83 1.89 8.46 -7.41
N VAL A 84 1.25 8.55 -6.26
CA VAL A 84 0.78 9.81 -5.69
C VAL A 84 1.32 9.98 -4.27
N GLY A 85 1.95 11.11 -3.99
CA GLY A 85 2.26 11.56 -2.64
C GLY A 85 1.07 12.34 -2.07
N PHE A 86 0.61 11.96 -0.90
CA PHE A 86 -0.43 12.64 -0.13
C PHE A 86 0.20 13.28 1.10
N LYS A 87 0.12 14.59 1.22
CA LYS A 87 0.53 15.32 2.43
C LYS A 87 -0.61 15.30 3.42
N LEU A 88 -0.41 14.72 4.58
CA LEU A 88 -1.42 14.64 5.61
C LEU A 88 -1.69 16.02 6.23
N GLN A 89 -2.91 16.24 6.73
CA GLN A 89 -3.22 17.38 7.56
C GLN A 89 -2.53 17.23 8.92
N PRO A 90 -1.70 18.18 9.38
CA PRO A 90 -0.91 18.03 10.60
C PRO A 90 -1.74 17.66 11.84
N ASP A 91 -2.89 18.31 12.01
CA ASP A 91 -3.74 18.15 13.20
C ASP A 91 -4.41 16.78 13.30
N THR A 92 -4.58 16.07 12.19
CA THR A 92 -5.24 14.76 12.14
C THR A 92 -4.29 13.63 11.73
N ALA A 93 -3.05 13.93 11.36
CA ALA A 93 -2.11 13.00 10.73
C ALA A 93 -1.91 11.70 11.52
N ILE A 94 -1.80 11.75 12.84
CA ILE A 94 -1.62 10.57 13.68
C ILE A 94 -2.86 9.66 13.63
N ALA A 95 -4.06 10.23 13.72
CA ALA A 95 -5.31 9.46 13.63
C ALA A 95 -5.48 8.84 12.23
N GLU A 96 -5.15 9.58 11.16
CA GLU A 96 -5.15 9.09 9.78
C GLU A 96 -4.15 7.95 9.58
N LEU A 97 -2.98 8.03 10.19
CA LEU A 97 -1.99 6.96 10.17
C LEU A 97 -2.47 5.71 10.92
N ASP A 98 -3.17 5.84 12.03
CA ASP A 98 -3.75 4.70 12.74
C ASP A 98 -4.78 3.97 11.89
N LEU A 99 -5.65 4.70 11.15
CA LEU A 99 -6.58 4.11 10.19
C LEU A 99 -5.85 3.38 9.06
N LEU A 100 -4.82 4.02 8.50
CA LEU A 100 -4.02 3.45 7.43
C LEU A 100 -3.26 2.20 7.89
N TRP A 101 -2.73 2.21 9.12
CA TRP A 101 -2.06 1.04 9.70
C TRP A 101 -2.99 -0.15 9.87
N ARG A 102 -4.22 0.07 10.34
CA ARG A 102 -5.25 -0.99 10.41
C ARG A 102 -5.52 -1.58 9.04
N ARG A 103 -5.68 -0.74 8.02
CA ARG A 103 -5.94 -1.20 6.67
C ARG A 103 -4.79 -2.00 6.07
N GLU A 104 -3.56 -1.50 6.16
CA GLU A 104 -2.42 -2.05 5.42
C GLU A 104 -1.66 -3.12 6.23
N MET A 105 -1.55 -2.96 7.54
CA MET A 105 -0.67 -3.78 8.37
C MET A 105 -1.39 -4.93 9.08
N MET A 106 -2.72 -4.99 9.07
CA MET A 106 -3.51 -6.02 9.76
C MET A 106 -3.10 -7.44 9.37
N THR A 107 -2.86 -7.69 8.08
CA THR A 107 -2.47 -9.01 7.56
C THR A 107 -0.97 -9.29 7.65
N LEU A 108 -0.18 -8.31 8.04
CA LEU A 108 1.29 -8.35 8.02
C LEU A 108 1.90 -8.63 6.63
N ALA A 109 1.10 -8.50 5.58
CA ALA A 109 1.53 -8.69 4.20
C ALA A 109 2.48 -7.59 3.71
N TYR A 110 2.50 -6.46 4.41
CA TYR A 110 3.33 -5.31 4.10
C TYR A 110 4.39 -5.04 5.17
N ASN A 111 5.41 -4.27 4.76
CA ASN A 111 6.32 -3.55 5.63
C ASN A 111 6.16 -2.06 5.38
N ALA A 112 6.04 -1.26 6.42
CA ALA A 112 6.11 0.19 6.32
C ALA A 112 7.56 0.63 6.07
N ARG A 113 7.78 1.59 5.15
CA ARG A 113 9.11 2.11 4.78
C ARG A 113 9.05 3.60 4.51
N TRP A 114 10.06 4.32 4.95
CA TRP A 114 10.32 5.68 4.52
C TRP A 114 11.04 5.67 3.17
N LEU A 115 10.50 6.38 2.19
CA LEU A 115 11.04 6.48 0.83
C LEU A 115 11.21 7.95 0.44
N ARG A 116 12.06 8.19 -0.55
CA ARG A 116 12.19 9.48 -1.22
C ARG A 116 11.16 9.56 -2.33
N LEU A 117 10.27 10.53 -2.25
CA LEU A 117 9.25 10.84 -3.24
C LEU A 117 9.79 11.98 -4.12
N HIS A 118 10.14 11.67 -5.35
CA HIS A 118 10.59 12.66 -6.34
C HIS A 118 9.35 13.27 -6.98
N THR A 119 9.14 14.55 -6.75
CA THR A 119 7.99 15.33 -7.24
C THR A 119 8.50 16.56 -7.99
N ASP A 120 7.62 17.27 -8.73
CA ASP A 120 7.96 18.54 -9.38
C ASP A 120 8.31 19.64 -8.35
N ASP A 121 7.80 19.52 -7.12
CA ASP A 121 8.11 20.43 -5.99
C ASP A 121 9.35 19.99 -5.17
N GLY A 122 10.20 19.12 -5.74
CA GLY A 122 11.37 18.59 -5.08
C GLY A 122 11.17 17.23 -4.42
N ILE A 123 12.13 16.82 -3.60
CA ILE A 123 12.12 15.52 -2.93
C ILE A 123 11.44 15.64 -1.57
N LYS A 124 10.40 14.82 -1.37
CA LYS A 124 9.71 14.68 -0.08
C LYS A 124 10.10 13.36 0.57
N ARG A 125 10.00 13.27 1.90
CA ARG A 125 10.11 12.01 2.63
C ARG A 125 8.72 11.45 2.89
N GLY A 126 8.39 10.31 2.30
CA GLY A 126 7.06 9.71 2.40
C GLY A 126 7.08 8.29 2.94
N LEU A 127 6.02 7.95 3.66
CA LEU A 127 5.72 6.60 4.11
C LEU A 127 5.12 5.79 2.96
N ALA A 128 5.58 4.56 2.75
CA ALA A 128 5.00 3.61 1.81
C ALA A 128 4.89 2.22 2.43
N PHE A 129 3.90 1.46 1.97
CA PHE A 129 3.71 0.06 2.35
C PHE A 129 4.21 -0.83 1.22
N VAL A 130 5.26 -1.59 1.48
CA VAL A 130 5.91 -2.45 0.48
C VAL A 130 5.66 -3.93 0.82
N ALA A 131 5.62 -4.80 -0.18
CA ALA A 131 5.40 -6.22 0.04
C ALA A 131 6.41 -6.82 1.03
N ASN A 132 5.92 -7.69 1.91
CA ASN A 132 6.76 -8.44 2.83
C ASN A 132 7.03 -9.85 2.27
N PRO A 133 8.22 -10.10 1.67
CA PRO A 133 8.51 -11.38 1.01
C PRO A 133 8.64 -12.57 1.99
N ARG A 134 8.61 -12.31 3.29
CA ARG A 134 8.66 -13.35 4.33
C ARG A 134 7.27 -13.87 4.73
N ARG A 135 6.20 -13.32 4.14
CA ARG A 135 4.84 -13.71 4.49
C ARG A 135 4.21 -14.62 3.43
N PRO A 136 3.32 -15.55 3.84
CA PRO A 136 2.65 -16.47 2.91
C PRO A 136 1.83 -15.77 1.82
N ALA A 137 1.37 -14.54 2.09
CA ALA A 137 0.65 -13.74 1.10
C ALA A 137 1.55 -13.25 -0.05
N TYR A 138 2.88 -13.29 0.09
CA TYR A 138 3.77 -12.86 -0.98
C TYR A 138 3.74 -13.86 -2.14
N ALA A 139 3.39 -13.36 -3.33
CA ALA A 139 3.43 -14.12 -4.57
C ALA A 139 4.77 -13.87 -5.30
N PRO A 140 5.64 -14.87 -5.43
CA PRO A 140 6.84 -14.75 -6.26
C PRO A 140 6.47 -14.53 -7.73
N SER A 141 7.46 -14.29 -8.57
CA SER A 141 7.23 -14.19 -10.01
C SER A 141 6.60 -15.49 -10.54
N MET A 142 5.55 -15.33 -11.34
CA MET A 142 4.83 -16.44 -11.96
C MET A 142 4.75 -16.23 -13.48
N PRO A 143 4.48 -17.29 -14.27
CA PRO A 143 4.25 -17.16 -15.70
C PRO A 143 3.14 -16.17 -15.99
N PHE A 144 3.31 -15.35 -17.04
CA PHE A 144 2.34 -14.29 -17.40
C PHE A 144 0.92 -14.86 -17.62
N LYS A 145 0.82 -16.04 -18.23
CA LYS A 145 -0.46 -16.72 -18.45
C LYS A 145 -1.21 -16.99 -17.13
N ASP A 146 -0.50 -17.45 -16.11
CA ASP A 146 -1.08 -17.77 -14.80
C ASP A 146 -1.51 -16.48 -14.08
N LEU A 147 -0.71 -15.42 -14.18
CA LEU A 147 -1.06 -14.10 -13.68
C LEU A 147 -2.37 -13.59 -14.32
N VAL A 148 -2.45 -13.62 -15.65
CA VAL A 148 -3.64 -13.19 -16.38
C VAL A 148 -4.85 -14.02 -15.99
N THR A 149 -4.72 -15.35 -15.94
CA THR A 149 -5.82 -16.23 -15.52
C THR A 149 -6.30 -15.88 -14.12
N THR A 150 -5.41 -15.73 -13.16
CA THR A 150 -5.75 -15.38 -11.78
C THR A 150 -6.50 -14.04 -11.69
N VAL A 151 -5.96 -13.00 -12.34
CA VAL A 151 -6.59 -11.65 -12.32
C VAL A 151 -7.94 -11.65 -13.03
N ALA A 152 -8.10 -12.43 -14.10
CA ALA A 152 -9.34 -12.49 -14.87
C ALA A 152 -10.47 -13.27 -14.17
N THR A 153 -10.14 -14.28 -13.36
CA THR A 153 -11.13 -15.21 -12.82
C THR A 153 -11.44 -15.04 -11.35
N ALA A 154 -10.52 -14.48 -10.55
CA ALA A 154 -10.72 -14.32 -9.12
C ALA A 154 -11.78 -13.25 -8.81
N ILE A 155 -12.69 -13.58 -7.88
CA ILE A 155 -13.74 -12.69 -7.38
C ILE A 155 -13.74 -12.75 -5.87
N GLY A 156 -13.83 -11.59 -5.23
CA GLY A 156 -13.89 -11.47 -3.79
C GLY A 156 -15.02 -10.54 -3.33
N PHE A 157 -15.01 -10.20 -2.04
CA PHE A 157 -16.04 -9.35 -1.44
C PHE A 157 -16.11 -7.94 -2.08
N ASN A 158 -14.97 -7.40 -2.53
CA ASN A 158 -14.89 -6.09 -3.19
C ASN A 158 -15.07 -6.19 -4.73
N GLY A 159 -15.56 -7.33 -5.24
CA GLY A 159 -15.77 -7.57 -6.65
C GLY A 159 -14.64 -8.31 -7.37
N PRO A 160 -14.69 -8.38 -8.70
CA PRO A 160 -13.68 -9.07 -9.52
C PRO A 160 -12.28 -8.49 -9.37
N CYS A 161 -11.28 -9.36 -9.45
CA CYS A 161 -9.89 -8.95 -9.35
C CYS A 161 -9.46 -8.06 -10.54
N HIS A 162 -10.02 -8.28 -11.72
CA HIS A 162 -9.72 -7.46 -12.90
C HIS A 162 -10.22 -6.02 -12.77
N ASP A 163 -11.30 -5.75 -12.05
CA ASP A 163 -11.75 -4.37 -11.80
C ASP A 163 -10.68 -3.56 -11.05
N TYR A 164 -10.01 -4.20 -10.09
CA TYR A 164 -8.91 -3.57 -9.36
C TYR A 164 -7.76 -3.16 -10.30
N LEU A 165 -7.49 -3.94 -11.35
CA LEU A 165 -6.50 -3.59 -12.37
C LEU A 165 -6.90 -2.32 -13.13
N PHE A 166 -8.18 -2.20 -13.50
CA PHE A 166 -8.67 -1.05 -14.27
C PHE A 166 -8.83 0.22 -13.43
N ASP A 167 -9.08 0.08 -12.13
CA ASP A 167 -9.21 1.20 -11.19
C ASP A 167 -7.85 1.82 -10.82
N THR A 168 -6.74 1.09 -11.01
CA THR A 168 -5.39 1.52 -10.62
C THR A 168 -4.55 1.99 -11.80
#